data_cdd5bf4b1242349d53c30210c51e5b5d
#
_entry.id   cdd5bf4b1242349d53c30210c51e5b5d
#
_cell.length_a   1.000
_cell.length_b   1.000
_cell.length_c   1.000
_cell.angle_alpha   90.00
_cell.angle_beta   90.00
_cell.angle_gamma   90.00
#
_symmetry.space_group_name_H-M   'P 1'
#
loop_
_entity.id
_entity.type
_entity.pdbx_description
1 polymer ?
#
loop_
_entity_poly.entity_id
_entity_poly.type
_entity_poly.pdbx_seq_one_letter_code
_entity_poly.pdbx_strand_id
1 'polypeptide(L)'
;MKEIIPEIFEKEAMKHLNELYRTANRLTQNQTDAEDLVQETFMQAWKSFDRYEVGTNCRAWLYKILFNKFDHYRRKKYTQAKYMQEADEEIFNNTSFVASIPEYLTDTEVIKALDKLPDHYREVVLLTDVHEFSYKEAADILQIPIGTVMSRLNRARTHLRKSLAKVAGEYGIKVSRKSELAFA
;
A
#
# COMPACT_ATOMS: atom_id res chain seq x y z
N MET A 1 23.64 -27.04 -7.02
CA MET A 1 23.35 -25.64 -6.60
C MET A 1 22.12 -25.03 -7.27
N LYS A 2 21.77 -25.36 -8.52
CA LYS A 2 20.57 -24.81 -9.19
C LYS A 2 19.23 -25.36 -8.71
N GLU A 3 19.19 -26.55 -8.08
CA GLU A 3 17.94 -27.19 -7.61
C GLU A 3 17.46 -26.68 -6.23
N ILE A 4 18.33 -26.01 -5.46
CA ILE A 4 18.02 -25.51 -4.11
C ILE A 4 17.37 -24.11 -4.14
N ILE A 5 17.61 -23.33 -5.19
CA ILE A 5 17.10 -21.94 -5.31
C ILE A 5 15.57 -21.89 -5.33
N PRO A 6 14.85 -22.75 -6.08
CA PRO A 6 13.39 -22.74 -6.08
C PRO A 6 12.79 -23.01 -4.70
N GLU A 7 13.31 -24.01 -3.99
CA GLU A 7 12.83 -24.38 -2.65
C GLU A 7 13.05 -23.24 -1.62
N ILE A 8 14.23 -22.61 -1.67
CA ILE A 8 14.52 -21.46 -0.78
C ILE A 8 13.62 -20.28 -1.11
N PHE A 9 13.43 -19.95 -2.39
CA PHE A 9 12.52 -18.89 -2.80
C PHE A 9 11.09 -19.15 -2.35
N GLU A 10 10.58 -20.36 -2.57
CA GLU A 10 9.25 -20.73 -2.15
C GLU A 10 9.09 -20.58 -0.64
N LYS A 11 10.03 -21.08 0.15
CA LYS A 11 10.02 -20.97 1.60
C LYS A 11 10.10 -19.53 2.11
N GLU A 12 10.95 -18.69 1.49
CA GLU A 12 11.20 -17.32 1.93
C GLU A 12 10.17 -16.32 1.41
N ALA A 13 9.77 -16.43 0.14
CA ALA A 13 8.96 -15.43 -0.52
C ALA A 13 7.45 -15.73 -0.48
N MET A 14 7.04 -17.00 -0.71
CA MET A 14 5.62 -17.34 -0.88
C MET A 14 4.78 -17.16 0.38
N LYS A 15 5.37 -17.25 1.57
CA LYS A 15 4.69 -16.95 2.83
C LYS A 15 4.13 -15.53 2.91
N HIS A 16 4.66 -14.60 2.10
CA HIS A 16 4.23 -13.20 2.04
C HIS A 16 3.21 -12.92 0.93
N LEU A 17 2.84 -13.91 0.11
CA LEU A 17 1.95 -13.73 -1.05
C LEU A 17 0.63 -13.04 -0.67
N ASN A 18 -0.07 -13.58 0.32
CA ASN A 18 -1.38 -13.07 0.73
C ASN A 18 -1.31 -11.63 1.27
N GLU A 19 -0.23 -11.30 2.00
CA GLU A 19 -0.01 -9.98 2.56
C GLU A 19 0.25 -8.96 1.45
N LEU A 20 1.12 -9.31 0.48
CA LEU A 20 1.40 -8.46 -0.68
C LEU A 20 0.16 -8.26 -1.56
N TYR A 21 -0.64 -9.31 -1.77
CA TYR A 21 -1.89 -9.19 -2.52
C TYR A 21 -2.87 -8.21 -1.86
N ARG A 22 -3.05 -8.30 -0.54
CA ARG A 22 -3.91 -7.35 0.19
C ARG A 22 -3.42 -5.92 0.05
N THR A 23 -2.10 -5.72 0.13
CA THR A 23 -1.48 -4.40 -0.06
C THR A 23 -1.69 -3.90 -1.49
N ALA A 24 -1.41 -4.73 -2.49
CA ALA A 24 -1.63 -4.40 -3.89
C ALA A 24 -3.07 -3.99 -4.17
N ASN A 25 -4.04 -4.72 -3.60
CA ASN A 25 -5.46 -4.41 -3.75
C ASN A 25 -5.83 -3.04 -3.11
N ARG A 26 -5.21 -2.68 -1.97
CA ARG A 26 -5.39 -1.35 -1.36
C ARG A 26 -4.73 -0.22 -2.17
N LEU A 27 -3.62 -0.53 -2.85
CA LEU A 27 -2.90 0.44 -3.68
C LEU A 27 -3.62 0.69 -5.01
N THR A 28 -4.01 -0.37 -5.70
CA THR A 28 -4.61 -0.29 -7.05
C THR A 28 -6.11 0.00 -7.03
N GLN A 29 -6.79 -0.37 -5.93
CA GLN A 29 -8.26 -0.33 -5.79
C GLN A 29 -8.99 -1.11 -6.92
N ASN A 30 -8.31 -2.08 -7.51
CA ASN A 30 -8.82 -2.93 -8.58
C ASN A 30 -8.22 -4.33 -8.45
N GLN A 31 -9.06 -5.35 -8.45
CA GLN A 31 -8.64 -6.73 -8.23
C GLN A 31 -7.68 -7.23 -9.32
N THR A 32 -8.02 -7.03 -10.58
CA THR A 32 -7.20 -7.47 -11.71
C THR A 32 -5.84 -6.78 -11.70
N ASP A 33 -5.82 -5.45 -11.51
CA ASP A 33 -4.57 -4.68 -11.40
C ASP A 33 -3.73 -5.14 -10.20
N ALA A 34 -4.36 -5.56 -9.09
CA ALA A 34 -3.67 -6.09 -7.91
C ALA A 34 -3.03 -7.46 -8.19
N GLU A 35 -3.74 -8.35 -8.86
CA GLU A 35 -3.24 -9.66 -9.29
C GLU A 35 -2.03 -9.50 -10.21
N ASP A 36 -2.14 -8.64 -11.21
CA ASP A 36 -1.04 -8.33 -12.14
C ASP A 36 0.18 -7.73 -11.40
N LEU A 37 -0.06 -6.79 -10.49
CA LEU A 37 1.00 -6.16 -9.70
C LEU A 37 1.74 -7.17 -8.83
N VAL A 38 1.01 -8.09 -8.18
CA VAL A 38 1.60 -9.16 -7.38
C VAL A 38 2.37 -10.14 -8.26
N GLN A 39 1.81 -10.56 -9.38
CA GLN A 39 2.48 -11.44 -10.33
C GLN A 39 3.80 -10.81 -10.83
N GLU A 40 3.77 -9.56 -11.26
CA GLU A 40 4.97 -8.83 -11.68
C GLU A 40 6.01 -8.69 -10.54
N THR A 41 5.53 -8.52 -9.30
CA THR A 41 6.40 -8.45 -8.12
C THR A 41 7.13 -9.76 -7.89
N PHE A 42 6.42 -10.90 -7.89
CA PHE A 42 7.04 -12.22 -7.71
C PHE A 42 7.92 -12.62 -8.89
N MET A 43 7.53 -12.29 -10.11
CA MET A 43 8.40 -12.49 -11.28
C MET A 43 9.70 -11.70 -11.17
N GLN A 44 9.65 -10.46 -10.72
CA GLN A 44 10.84 -9.64 -10.51
C GLN A 44 11.67 -10.15 -9.32
N ALA A 45 11.02 -10.55 -8.24
CA ALA A 45 11.68 -11.16 -7.10
C ALA A 45 12.43 -12.44 -7.51
N TRP A 46 11.78 -13.33 -8.26
CA TRP A 46 12.41 -14.53 -8.79
C TRP A 46 13.64 -14.23 -9.65
N LYS A 47 13.54 -13.27 -10.59
CA LYS A 47 14.64 -12.86 -11.48
C LYS A 47 15.83 -12.25 -10.74
N SER A 48 15.62 -11.69 -9.57
CA SER A 48 16.65 -11.02 -8.78
C SER A 48 17.02 -11.75 -7.48
N PHE A 49 16.52 -12.98 -7.32
CA PHE A 49 16.72 -13.76 -6.09
C PHE A 49 18.19 -14.15 -5.87
N ASP A 50 18.96 -14.26 -6.92
CA ASP A 50 20.41 -14.46 -6.87
C ASP A 50 21.17 -13.32 -6.15
N ARG A 51 20.57 -12.13 -6.09
CA ARG A 51 21.09 -10.94 -5.40
C ARG A 51 20.50 -10.74 -4.01
N TYR A 52 19.48 -11.54 -3.67
CA TYR A 52 18.89 -11.49 -2.33
C TYR A 52 19.77 -12.29 -1.36
N GLU A 53 20.18 -11.65 -0.26
CA GLU A 53 20.93 -12.30 0.81
C GLU A 53 19.97 -13.06 1.73
N VAL A 54 20.01 -14.40 1.62
CA VAL A 54 19.14 -15.30 2.41
C VAL A 54 19.38 -15.07 3.90
N GLY A 55 18.28 -14.96 4.67
CA GLY A 55 18.34 -14.67 6.10
C GLY A 55 18.21 -13.19 6.45
N THR A 56 18.14 -12.31 5.44
CA THR A 56 17.78 -10.89 5.63
C THR A 56 16.25 -10.71 5.64
N ASN A 57 15.77 -9.47 5.70
CA ASN A 57 14.32 -9.18 5.72
C ASN A 57 13.69 -9.34 4.34
N CYS A 58 13.34 -10.61 3.97
CA CYS A 58 12.67 -10.94 2.71
C CYS A 58 11.36 -10.16 2.52
N ARG A 59 10.62 -9.95 3.59
CA ARG A 59 9.38 -9.18 3.57
C ARG A 59 9.63 -7.74 3.09
N ALA A 60 10.57 -7.03 3.69
CA ALA A 60 10.90 -5.65 3.29
C ALA A 60 11.42 -5.58 1.84
N TRP A 61 12.22 -6.57 1.42
CA TRP A 61 12.72 -6.68 0.06
C TRP A 61 11.59 -6.87 -0.97
N LEU A 62 10.62 -7.74 -0.70
CA LEU A 62 9.44 -7.93 -1.54
C LEU A 62 8.57 -6.68 -1.61
N TYR A 63 8.37 -6.01 -0.47
CA TYR A 63 7.63 -4.74 -0.43
C TYR A 63 8.32 -3.65 -1.26
N LYS A 64 9.64 -3.57 -1.24
CA LYS A 64 10.39 -2.64 -2.08
C LYS A 64 10.16 -2.90 -3.57
N ILE A 65 10.11 -4.17 -3.98
CA ILE A 65 9.78 -4.54 -5.36
C ILE A 65 8.34 -4.15 -5.69
N LEU A 66 7.37 -4.47 -4.81
CA LEU A 66 5.95 -4.15 -4.98
C LEU A 66 5.73 -2.64 -5.19
N PHE A 67 6.30 -1.79 -4.32
CA PHE A 67 6.13 -0.35 -4.41
C PHE A 67 6.82 0.25 -5.65
N ASN A 68 7.97 -0.27 -6.05
CA ASN A 68 8.61 0.12 -7.31
C ASN A 68 7.73 -0.23 -8.53
N LYS A 69 7.11 -1.42 -8.52
CA LYS A 69 6.18 -1.83 -9.58
C LYS A 69 4.91 -1.00 -9.58
N PHE A 70 4.38 -0.68 -8.40
CA PHE A 70 3.21 0.19 -8.26
C PHE A 70 3.47 1.61 -8.79
N ASP A 71 4.65 2.19 -8.55
CA ASP A 71 5.02 3.47 -9.12
C ASP A 71 5.04 3.46 -10.66
N HIS A 72 5.54 2.38 -11.26
CA HIS A 72 5.50 2.20 -12.72
C HIS A 72 4.06 2.08 -13.23
N TYR A 73 3.23 1.26 -12.58
CA TYR A 73 1.81 1.11 -12.88
C TYR A 73 1.09 2.46 -12.84
N ARG A 74 1.28 3.24 -11.78
CA ARG A 74 0.66 4.56 -11.60
C ARG A 74 1.05 5.54 -12.70
N ARG A 75 2.34 5.60 -13.06
CA ARG A 75 2.83 6.45 -14.15
C ARG A 75 2.20 6.06 -15.49
N LYS A 76 2.13 4.77 -15.80
CA LYS A 76 1.50 4.25 -17.02
C LYS A 76 0.02 4.63 -17.09
N LYS A 77 -0.72 4.44 -16.00
CA LYS A 77 -2.15 4.77 -15.90
C LYS A 77 -2.40 6.27 -16.08
N TYR A 78 -1.56 7.11 -15.45
CA TYR A 78 -1.63 8.57 -15.61
C TYR A 78 -1.37 9.01 -17.06
N THR A 79 -0.36 8.43 -17.70
CA THR A 79 -0.04 8.71 -19.11
C THR A 79 -1.17 8.29 -20.04
N GLN A 80 -1.74 7.09 -19.84
CA GLN A 80 -2.91 6.63 -20.60
C GLN A 80 -4.13 7.53 -20.41
N ALA A 81 -4.43 7.93 -19.15
CA ALA A 81 -5.55 8.81 -18.87
C ALA A 81 -5.39 10.17 -19.56
N LYS A 82 -4.15 10.72 -19.59
CA LYS A 82 -3.85 11.95 -20.30
C LYS A 82 -4.10 11.85 -21.82
N TYR A 83 -3.65 10.76 -22.45
CA TYR A 83 -3.93 10.52 -23.88
C TYR A 83 -5.40 10.29 -24.16
N MET A 84 -6.16 9.66 -23.23
CA MET A 84 -7.61 9.45 -23.39
C MET A 84 -8.41 10.75 -23.15
N GLN A 85 -7.98 11.63 -22.24
CA GLN A 85 -8.62 12.93 -22.04
C GLN A 85 -8.45 13.87 -23.24
N GLU A 86 -7.42 13.66 -24.05
CA GLU A 86 -7.28 14.35 -25.36
C GLU A 86 -8.21 13.75 -26.45
N ALA A 87 -8.83 12.59 -26.20
CA ALA A 87 -9.68 11.89 -27.15
C ALA A 87 -11.19 11.88 -26.80
N ASP A 88 -11.58 11.90 -25.51
CA ASP A 88 -12.99 11.89 -25.10
C ASP A 88 -13.19 12.45 -23.69
N GLU A 89 -14.06 13.44 -23.56
CA GLU A 89 -14.51 14.07 -22.31
C GLU A 89 -15.62 13.27 -21.59
N GLU A 90 -15.63 11.94 -21.62
CA GLU A 90 -16.64 11.19 -20.85
C GLU A 90 -16.12 9.87 -20.28
N ILE A 91 -16.50 9.65 -19.02
CA ILE A 91 -16.50 8.38 -18.25
C ILE A 91 -15.23 8.07 -17.45
N PHE A 92 -15.11 8.68 -16.28
CA PHE A 92 -14.43 8.06 -15.14
C PHE A 92 -15.42 7.80 -14.01
N ASN A 93 -16.21 6.75 -14.13
CA ASN A 93 -16.96 6.19 -13.00
C ASN A 93 -16.07 5.19 -12.26
N ASN A 94 -15.66 5.57 -11.06
CA ASN A 94 -15.03 4.70 -10.06
C ASN A 94 -15.99 3.55 -9.72
N THR A 95 -15.79 2.40 -10.35
CA THR A 95 -16.45 1.17 -9.91
C THR A 95 -15.57 0.54 -8.84
N SER A 96 -15.79 0.92 -7.58
CA SER A 96 -15.17 0.26 -6.44
C SER A 96 -15.79 -1.13 -6.28
N PHE A 97 -15.13 -2.14 -6.79
CA PHE A 97 -15.45 -3.52 -6.47
C PHE A 97 -14.88 -3.84 -5.08
N VAL A 98 -15.75 -4.16 -4.14
CA VAL A 98 -15.39 -4.55 -2.77
C VAL A 98 -14.90 -6.00 -2.81
N ALA A 99 -13.59 -6.20 -2.92
CA ALA A 99 -12.99 -7.50 -2.67
C ALA A 99 -13.20 -7.89 -1.19
N SER A 100 -13.46 -9.16 -0.92
CA SER A 100 -13.70 -9.70 0.41
C SER A 100 -12.59 -9.32 1.39
N ILE A 101 -12.99 -8.67 2.47
CA ILE A 101 -12.14 -8.05 3.48
C ILE A 101 -11.58 -9.13 4.42
N PRO A 102 -10.29 -9.09 4.76
CA PRO A 102 -9.74 -9.94 5.80
C PRO A 102 -10.32 -9.62 7.19
N GLU A 103 -10.54 -10.64 8.00
CA GLU A 103 -11.21 -10.60 9.32
C GLU A 103 -10.67 -9.57 10.33
N TYR A 104 -9.44 -9.04 10.15
CA TYR A 104 -8.83 -8.08 11.08
C TYR A 104 -9.01 -6.60 10.70
N LEU A 105 -9.58 -6.30 9.53
CA LEU A 105 -10.04 -4.97 9.13
C LEU A 105 -11.54 -5.07 8.82
N THR A 106 -12.33 -5.37 9.84
CA THR A 106 -13.77 -5.61 9.73
C THR A 106 -14.58 -4.33 9.62
N ASP A 107 -13.97 -3.17 9.83
CA ASP A 107 -14.69 -1.90 9.74
C ASP A 107 -14.64 -1.35 8.32
N THR A 108 -15.74 -1.52 7.60
CA THR A 108 -15.95 -1.00 6.24
C THR A 108 -15.64 0.51 6.15
N GLU A 109 -15.87 1.26 7.21
CA GLU A 109 -15.63 2.71 7.23
C GLU A 109 -14.14 3.04 7.32
N VAL A 110 -13.35 2.26 8.06
CA VAL A 110 -11.88 2.40 8.11
C VAL A 110 -11.27 2.15 6.73
N ILE A 111 -11.73 1.11 6.06
CA ILE A 111 -11.29 0.77 4.72
C ILE A 111 -11.62 1.87 3.73
N LYS A 112 -12.87 2.35 3.70
CA LYS A 112 -13.29 3.47 2.87
C LYS A 112 -12.49 4.74 3.16
N ALA A 113 -12.13 4.99 4.41
CA ALA A 113 -11.31 6.13 4.77
C ALA A 113 -9.86 6.01 4.26
N LEU A 114 -9.27 4.80 4.32
CA LEU A 114 -7.96 4.50 3.74
C LEU A 114 -7.96 4.67 2.21
N ASP A 115 -9.00 4.15 1.54
CA ASP A 115 -9.12 4.19 0.08
C ASP A 115 -9.30 5.62 -0.46
N LYS A 116 -9.85 6.53 0.37
CA LYS A 116 -9.99 7.97 0.05
C LYS A 116 -8.70 8.78 0.27
N LEU A 117 -7.69 8.22 0.93
CA LEU A 117 -6.42 8.91 1.08
C LEU A 117 -5.72 9.07 -0.26
N PRO A 118 -5.07 10.21 -0.52
CA PRO A 118 -4.09 10.33 -1.61
C PRO A 118 -3.04 9.21 -1.52
N ASP A 119 -2.59 8.68 -2.66
CA ASP A 119 -1.71 7.51 -2.74
C ASP A 119 -0.49 7.64 -1.84
N HIS A 120 0.22 8.77 -1.88
CA HIS A 120 1.42 8.99 -1.08
C HIS A 120 1.18 9.03 0.45
N TYR A 121 -0.06 9.24 0.90
CA TYR A 121 -0.45 9.10 2.31
C TYR A 121 -0.86 7.65 2.62
N ARG A 122 -1.58 7.02 1.70
CA ARG A 122 -1.99 5.60 1.83
C ARG A 122 -0.78 4.68 1.92
N GLU A 123 0.24 4.91 1.07
CA GLU A 123 1.49 4.15 1.05
C GLU A 123 2.17 4.12 2.44
N VAL A 124 2.36 5.28 3.06
CA VAL A 124 3.03 5.34 4.37
C VAL A 124 2.19 4.73 5.48
N VAL A 125 0.85 4.89 5.46
CA VAL A 125 -0.04 4.28 6.45
C VAL A 125 -0.04 2.75 6.31
N LEU A 126 -0.14 2.23 5.10
CA LEU A 126 -0.07 0.78 4.86
C LEU A 126 1.23 0.19 5.40
N LEU A 127 2.37 0.82 5.11
CA LEU A 127 3.65 0.32 5.59
C LEU A 127 3.81 0.40 7.11
N THR A 128 3.49 1.56 7.71
CA THR A 128 3.80 1.78 9.14
C THR A 128 2.69 1.33 10.08
N ASP A 129 1.42 1.65 9.78
CA ASP A 129 0.31 1.43 10.70
C ASP A 129 -0.38 0.08 10.49
N VAL A 130 -0.33 -0.48 9.25
CA VAL A 130 -0.95 -1.78 8.94
C VAL A 130 0.08 -2.90 8.94
N HIS A 131 1.26 -2.68 8.36
CA HIS A 131 2.29 -3.70 8.23
C HIS A 131 3.42 -3.59 9.24
N GLU A 132 3.35 -2.61 10.14
CA GLU A 132 4.27 -2.43 11.27
C GLU A 132 5.76 -2.30 10.86
N PHE A 133 6.04 -1.82 9.65
CA PHE A 133 7.39 -1.45 9.27
C PHE A 133 7.85 -0.23 10.06
N SER A 134 9.08 -0.22 10.50
CA SER A 134 9.71 0.97 11.09
C SER A 134 9.76 2.11 10.07
N TYR A 135 9.84 3.35 10.53
CA TYR A 135 9.96 4.52 9.63
C TYR A 135 11.19 4.45 8.73
N LYS A 136 12.26 3.81 9.20
CA LYS A 136 13.48 3.60 8.42
C LYS A 136 13.22 2.59 7.29
N GLU A 137 12.61 1.44 7.58
CA GLU A 137 12.24 0.45 6.56
C GLU A 137 11.24 1.03 5.56
N ALA A 138 10.23 1.77 6.01
CA ALA A 138 9.28 2.44 5.12
C ALA A 138 9.97 3.48 4.21
N ALA A 139 10.95 4.22 4.73
CA ALA A 139 11.77 5.14 3.94
C ALA A 139 12.60 4.42 2.86
N ASP A 140 13.21 3.28 3.24
CA ASP A 140 14.00 2.45 2.31
C ASP A 140 13.10 1.76 1.26
N ILE A 141 11.91 1.30 1.63
CA ILE A 141 10.93 0.69 0.72
C ILE A 141 10.45 1.73 -0.31
N LEU A 142 10.02 2.91 0.16
CA LEU A 142 9.48 3.98 -0.68
C LEU A 142 10.55 4.83 -1.38
N GLN A 143 11.82 4.63 -1.04
CA GLN A 143 12.96 5.42 -1.54
C GLN A 143 12.79 6.94 -1.32
N ILE A 144 12.30 7.31 -0.14
CA ILE A 144 12.09 8.69 0.27
C ILE A 144 12.80 8.96 1.61
N PRO A 145 13.14 10.23 1.93
CA PRO A 145 13.72 10.58 3.23
C PRO A 145 12.80 10.20 4.39
N ILE A 146 13.37 9.74 5.51
CA ILE A 146 12.61 9.38 6.73
C ILE A 146 11.75 10.55 7.25
N GLY A 147 12.23 11.79 7.15
CA GLY A 147 11.45 12.97 7.49
C GLY A 147 10.19 13.13 6.60
N THR A 148 10.26 12.67 5.34
CA THR A 148 9.10 12.63 4.44
C THR A 148 8.09 11.57 4.86
N VAL A 149 8.55 10.38 5.31
CA VAL A 149 7.68 9.35 5.88
C VAL A 149 6.93 9.91 7.08
N MET A 150 7.65 10.52 8.03
CA MET A 150 7.05 11.09 9.26
C MET A 150 6.03 12.19 8.95
N SER A 151 6.35 13.11 8.06
CA SER A 151 5.46 14.22 7.70
C SER A 151 4.20 13.73 6.94
N ARG A 152 4.36 12.80 5.99
CA ARG A 152 3.25 12.16 5.28
C ARG A 152 2.35 11.39 6.23
N LEU A 153 2.92 10.62 7.16
CA LEU A 153 2.18 9.83 8.14
C LEU A 153 1.36 10.73 9.08
N ASN A 154 1.95 11.83 9.57
CA ASN A 154 1.22 12.77 10.43
C ASN A 154 0.02 13.39 9.69
N ARG A 155 0.19 13.82 8.44
CA ARG A 155 -0.91 14.34 7.61
C ARG A 155 -1.95 13.27 7.30
N ALA A 156 -1.53 12.05 6.95
CA ALA A 156 -2.42 10.92 6.71
C ALA A 156 -3.31 10.62 7.92
N ARG A 157 -2.70 10.54 9.12
CA ARG A 157 -3.43 10.32 10.38
C ARG A 157 -4.40 11.46 10.69
N THR A 158 -4.07 12.70 10.32
CA THR A 158 -4.97 13.85 10.45
C THR A 158 -6.18 13.70 9.52
N HIS A 159 -5.98 13.28 8.27
CA HIS A 159 -7.08 13.00 7.34
C HIS A 159 -7.97 11.85 7.85
N LEU A 160 -7.36 10.75 8.31
CA LEU A 160 -8.11 9.60 8.85
C LEU A 160 -8.93 9.99 10.09
N ARG A 161 -8.36 10.74 11.03
CA ARG A 161 -9.11 11.23 12.22
C ARG A 161 -10.34 12.04 11.82
N LYS A 162 -10.22 12.95 10.84
CA LYS A 162 -11.36 13.73 10.35
C LYS A 162 -12.42 12.84 9.72
N SER A 163 -12.02 11.91 8.86
CA SER A 163 -12.93 10.99 8.16
C SER A 163 -13.63 10.02 9.12
N LEU A 164 -12.92 9.56 10.16
CA LEU A 164 -13.41 8.56 11.11
C LEU A 164 -13.98 9.13 12.41
N ALA A 165 -14.02 10.47 12.57
CA ALA A 165 -14.49 11.10 13.80
C ALA A 165 -15.92 10.67 14.21
N LYS A 166 -16.82 10.50 13.23
CA LYS A 166 -18.18 10.03 13.47
C LYS A 166 -18.19 8.57 13.92
N VAL A 167 -17.46 7.72 13.22
CA VAL A 167 -17.33 6.28 13.50
C VAL A 167 -16.69 6.06 14.87
N ALA A 168 -15.62 6.79 15.19
CA ALA A 168 -14.99 6.73 16.51
C ALA A 168 -15.96 7.04 17.64
N GLY A 169 -16.89 8.00 17.45
CA GLY A 169 -17.95 8.31 18.40
C GLY A 169 -18.93 7.16 18.63
N GLU A 170 -19.30 6.44 17.59
CA GLU A 170 -20.19 5.25 17.66
C GLU A 170 -19.54 4.09 18.45
N TYR A 171 -18.21 3.95 18.36
CA TYR A 171 -17.43 2.98 19.16
C TYR A 171 -16.99 3.49 20.54
N GLY A 172 -17.52 4.64 21.00
CA GLY A 172 -17.20 5.20 22.31
C GLY A 172 -15.78 5.74 22.46
N ILE A 173 -15.05 5.88 21.37
CA ILE A 173 -13.69 6.42 21.35
C ILE A 173 -13.77 7.96 21.44
N LYS A 174 -13.39 8.53 22.59
CA LYS A 174 -13.36 9.99 22.77
C LYS A 174 -12.27 10.59 21.88
N VAL A 175 -12.64 11.26 20.81
CA VAL A 175 -11.72 12.07 20.00
C VAL A 175 -11.38 13.32 20.82
N SER A 176 -10.16 13.40 21.35
CA SER A 176 -9.72 14.53 22.16
C SER A 176 -9.66 15.81 21.30
N ARG A 177 -10.44 16.85 21.70
CA ARG A 177 -10.45 18.17 21.05
C ARG A 177 -9.11 18.93 21.09
N LYS A 178 -8.12 18.43 21.82
CA LYS A 178 -6.79 19.07 21.94
C LYS A 178 -5.94 19.07 20.67
N SER A 179 -6.31 18.31 19.64
CA SER A 179 -5.58 18.27 18.38
C SER A 179 -6.03 19.28 17.33
N GLU A 180 -7.14 20.01 17.58
CA GLU A 180 -7.63 21.04 16.63
C GLU A 180 -6.94 22.41 16.79
N LEU A 181 -6.36 22.67 17.95
CA LEU A 181 -5.76 23.98 18.28
C LEU A 181 -4.23 24.05 18.05
N ALA A 182 -3.59 22.98 17.64
CA ALA A 182 -2.14 22.96 17.41
C ALA A 182 -1.70 23.32 15.99
N PHE A 183 -2.63 23.65 15.10
CA PHE A 183 -2.37 24.03 13.69
C PHE A 183 -3.34 25.12 13.19
N ALA A 184 -3.54 26.15 14.02
CA ALA A 184 -4.07 27.43 13.56
C ALA A 184 -2.92 28.40 13.35
#